data_511a1b9096e2b5d2162ab93ba47288e7
#
_entry.id   511a1b9096e2b5d2162ab93ba47288e7
#
_cell.length_a   1.000
_cell.length_b   1.000
_cell.length_c   1.000
_cell.angle_alpha   90.00
_cell.angle_beta   90.00
_cell.angle_gamma   90.00
#
_symmetry.space_group_name_H-M   'P 1'
#
loop_
_entity.id
_entity.type
_entity.pdbx_description
1 polymer ?
#
loop_
_entity_poly.entity_id
_entity_poly.type
_entity_poly.pdbx_seq_one_letter_code
_entity_poly.pdbx_strand_id
1 'polypeptide(L)'
;MKDPATLVHSVRQRLLAHFEKSAPFAPEAPATEAAPADGGQLLYAPVTGRIRALTRIKDPVFSSEVLGKGCAIEPSCGEVVAPADGIVKKIAKTHHAISLLCDNGLEVLIHVGMDTVELKGKGYELFVQAGNHVQKGQLLFRFDLQAIAAAGYTLTTPVIVTNSNRFARIEPLLSGRITAGQQLLRAKM
;
A
#
# COMPACT_ATOMS: atom_id res chain seq x y z
N MET A 1 -10.93 22.44 20.49
CA MET A 1 -10.45 22.05 19.16
C MET A 1 -9.12 21.32 19.36
N LYS A 2 -9.01 20.06 18.98
CA LYS A 2 -7.74 19.32 19.11
C LYS A 2 -6.83 19.75 17.94
N ASP A 3 -5.58 20.06 18.25
CA ASP A 3 -4.55 20.46 17.30
C ASP A 3 -4.40 19.38 16.21
N PRO A 4 -4.40 19.73 14.92
CA PRO A 4 -4.23 18.79 13.80
C PRO A 4 -2.94 17.95 13.91
N ALA A 5 -1.86 18.48 14.49
CA ALA A 5 -0.64 17.73 14.72
C ALA A 5 -0.82 16.60 15.75
N THR A 6 -1.60 16.83 16.80
CA THR A 6 -1.93 15.81 17.82
C THR A 6 -2.85 14.73 17.25
N LEU A 7 -3.77 15.09 16.36
CA LEU A 7 -4.66 14.13 15.68
C LEU A 7 -3.87 13.21 14.76
N VAL A 8 -2.99 13.76 13.93
CA VAL A 8 -2.11 13.02 13.01
C VAL A 8 -1.18 12.07 13.78
N HIS A 9 -0.62 12.52 14.90
CA HIS A 9 0.24 11.68 15.75
C HIS A 9 -0.54 10.50 16.37
N SER A 10 -1.73 10.76 16.88
CA SER A 10 -2.62 9.72 17.47
C SER A 10 -3.06 8.67 16.45
N VAL A 11 -3.40 9.10 15.23
CA VAL A 11 -3.83 8.18 14.16
C VAL A 11 -2.66 7.40 13.58
N ARG A 12 -1.47 8.05 13.45
CA ARG A 12 -0.23 7.35 13.10
C ARG A 12 0.08 6.25 14.11
N GLN A 13 -0.03 6.52 15.41
CA GLN A 13 0.17 5.52 16.45
C GLN A 13 -0.88 4.40 16.36
N ARG A 14 -2.15 4.69 16.10
CA ARG A 14 -3.19 3.69 15.92
C ARG A 14 -2.95 2.80 14.71
N LEU A 15 -2.57 3.37 13.56
CA LEU A 15 -2.22 2.61 12.37
C LEU A 15 -0.98 1.73 12.60
N LEU A 16 0.06 2.28 13.24
CA LEU A 16 1.28 1.54 13.58
C LEU A 16 1.03 0.48 14.66
N ALA A 17 0.19 0.74 15.66
CA ALA A 17 -0.16 -0.21 16.71
C ALA A 17 -0.89 -1.46 16.16
N HIS A 18 -1.63 -1.33 15.05
CA HIS A 18 -2.21 -2.49 14.35
C HIS A 18 -1.14 -3.35 13.66
N PHE A 19 0.07 -2.79 13.46
CA PHE A 19 1.22 -3.48 12.87
C PHE A 19 2.26 -3.98 13.91
N GLU A 20 2.18 -3.58 15.19
CA GLU A 20 3.27 -3.80 16.17
C GLU A 20 3.38 -5.19 16.81
N LYS A 21 2.48 -6.14 16.51
CA LYS A 21 2.52 -7.49 17.11
C LYS A 21 2.76 -8.60 16.09
N SER A 22 3.95 -8.65 15.50
CA SER A 22 4.42 -9.85 14.81
C SER A 22 5.95 -9.96 14.99
N ALA A 23 6.42 -11.14 15.39
CA ALA A 23 7.82 -11.43 15.65
C ALA A 23 8.69 -11.27 14.38
N PRO A 24 9.99 -10.95 14.49
CA PRO A 24 10.87 -10.78 13.35
C PRO A 24 11.22 -12.13 12.71
N PHE A 25 11.06 -12.22 11.40
CA PHE A 25 11.56 -13.29 10.56
C PHE A 25 12.78 -12.77 9.78
N ALA A 26 13.86 -13.55 9.75
CA ALA A 26 15.06 -13.25 8.97
C ALA A 26 14.94 -13.90 7.59
N PRO A 27 15.06 -13.15 6.49
CA PRO A 27 14.95 -13.70 5.14
C PRO A 27 16.29 -14.04 4.51
N GLU A 28 16.31 -15.14 3.77
CA GLU A 28 17.32 -15.47 2.77
C GLU A 28 16.96 -14.75 1.44
N ALA A 29 17.92 -14.07 0.82
CA ALA A 29 17.68 -13.20 -0.33
C ALA A 29 17.65 -13.99 -1.66
N PRO A 30 16.64 -13.76 -2.53
CA PRO A 30 16.68 -14.24 -3.91
C PRO A 30 17.20 -13.19 -4.90
N ALA A 31 17.62 -13.70 -6.07
CA ALA A 31 18.34 -13.01 -7.12
C ALA A 31 17.59 -11.80 -7.75
N THR A 32 18.33 -10.74 -7.95
CA THR A 32 17.93 -9.42 -8.45
C THR A 32 17.66 -9.44 -9.96
N GLU A 33 16.47 -9.02 -10.37
CA GLU A 33 16.18 -8.60 -11.75
C GLU A 33 16.76 -7.19 -11.97
N ALA A 34 17.45 -6.97 -13.10
CA ALA A 34 18.21 -5.75 -13.35
C ALA A 34 17.39 -4.46 -13.23
N ALA A 35 17.92 -3.48 -12.49
CA ALA A 35 17.36 -2.15 -12.35
C ALA A 35 17.24 -1.46 -13.73
N PRO A 36 16.19 -0.62 -13.95
CA PRO A 36 16.05 0.12 -15.20
C PRO A 36 17.23 1.06 -15.41
N ALA A 37 17.63 1.24 -16.68
CA ALA A 37 18.83 1.96 -17.11
C ALA A 37 18.96 3.43 -16.65
N ASP A 38 17.93 4.00 -16.03
CA ASP A 38 17.90 5.36 -15.48
C ASP A 38 18.03 5.45 -13.94
N GLY A 39 18.40 4.34 -13.30
CA GLY A 39 18.74 4.29 -11.87
C GLY A 39 17.60 4.45 -10.88
N GLY A 40 16.33 4.46 -11.33
CA GLY A 40 15.16 4.59 -10.46
C GLY A 40 14.54 3.24 -10.08
N GLN A 41 14.04 3.13 -8.84
CA GLN A 41 13.27 1.96 -8.40
C GLN A 41 11.82 2.07 -8.87
N LEU A 42 11.30 1.02 -9.51
CA LEU A 42 9.93 0.99 -10.01
C LEU A 42 9.00 0.28 -9.04
N LEU A 43 7.79 0.81 -8.90
CA LEU A 43 6.68 0.18 -8.24
C LEU A 43 5.51 0.07 -9.22
N TYR A 44 4.91 -1.10 -9.26
CA TYR A 44 3.80 -1.41 -10.17
C TYR A 44 2.46 -1.27 -9.46
N ALA A 45 1.38 -1.06 -10.22
CA ALA A 45 0.05 -0.90 -9.66
C ALA A 45 -0.43 -2.20 -9.00
N PRO A 46 -0.80 -2.16 -7.71
CA PRO A 46 -1.31 -3.35 -7.03
C PRO A 46 -2.77 -3.65 -7.34
N VAL A 47 -3.52 -2.69 -7.87
CA VAL A 47 -4.95 -2.83 -8.15
C VAL A 47 -5.31 -2.07 -9.43
N THR A 48 -6.28 -2.60 -10.17
CA THR A 48 -6.83 -1.93 -11.35
C THR A 48 -7.84 -0.85 -10.92
N GLY A 49 -7.72 0.35 -11.50
CA GLY A 49 -8.61 1.45 -11.14
C GLY A 49 -8.22 2.79 -11.75
N ARG A 50 -8.47 3.87 -11.01
CA ARG A 50 -8.15 5.23 -11.40
C ARG A 50 -7.21 5.89 -10.39
N ILE A 51 -6.08 6.41 -10.86
CA ILE A 51 -5.07 7.07 -10.03
C ILE A 51 -5.61 8.41 -9.50
N ARG A 52 -5.31 8.68 -8.22
CA ARG A 52 -5.58 9.92 -7.49
C ARG A 52 -4.34 10.37 -6.74
N ALA A 53 -4.15 11.68 -6.58
CA ALA A 53 -3.14 12.20 -5.68
C ALA A 53 -3.52 11.90 -4.21
N LEU A 54 -2.55 11.55 -3.36
CA LEU A 54 -2.77 11.35 -1.92
C LEU A 54 -3.42 12.59 -1.28
N THR A 55 -2.98 13.78 -1.65
CA THR A 55 -3.49 15.07 -1.14
C THR A 55 -4.99 15.29 -1.39
N ARG A 56 -5.62 14.50 -2.26
CA ARG A 56 -7.07 14.56 -2.53
C ARG A 56 -7.90 13.58 -1.70
N ILE A 57 -7.25 12.75 -0.89
CA ILE A 57 -7.95 11.86 0.05
C ILE A 57 -8.49 12.72 1.20
N LYS A 58 -9.73 12.47 1.61
CA LYS A 58 -10.36 13.20 2.73
C LYS A 58 -9.81 12.81 4.11
N ASP A 59 -8.93 11.82 4.19
CA ASP A 59 -8.29 11.37 5.42
C ASP A 59 -6.97 12.14 5.66
N PRO A 60 -6.81 12.85 6.79
CA PRO A 60 -5.62 13.66 7.10
C PRO A 60 -4.32 12.86 7.19
N VAL A 61 -4.39 11.58 7.56
CA VAL A 61 -3.21 10.71 7.70
C VAL A 61 -2.58 10.42 6.36
N PHE A 62 -3.41 10.18 5.35
CA PHE A 62 -2.95 9.90 3.99
C PHE A 62 -2.65 11.19 3.21
N SER A 63 -3.54 12.20 3.32
CA SER A 63 -3.40 13.43 2.56
C SER A 63 -2.25 14.32 3.01
N SER A 64 -1.80 14.21 4.27
CA SER A 64 -0.61 14.92 4.77
C SER A 64 0.72 14.26 4.41
N GLU A 65 0.69 13.10 3.74
CA GLU A 65 1.89 12.31 3.38
C GLU A 65 2.81 11.96 4.57
N VAL A 66 2.29 12.00 5.80
CA VAL A 66 3.06 11.70 7.01
C VAL A 66 3.54 10.25 7.09
N LEU A 67 2.83 9.34 6.41
CA LEU A 67 3.20 7.92 6.30
C LEU A 67 4.22 7.66 5.20
N GLY A 68 4.46 8.62 4.33
CA GLY A 68 5.31 8.51 3.16
C GLY A 68 4.63 9.05 1.91
N LYS A 69 5.36 9.08 0.81
CA LYS A 69 4.89 9.57 -0.49
C LYS A 69 4.33 8.44 -1.34
N GLY A 70 3.43 8.78 -2.26
CA GLY A 70 2.83 7.80 -3.15
C GLY A 70 1.65 8.36 -3.92
N CYS A 71 0.69 7.50 -4.19
CA CYS A 71 -0.58 7.87 -4.80
C CYS A 71 -1.72 7.03 -4.20
N ALA A 72 -2.94 7.32 -4.60
CA ALA A 72 -4.09 6.46 -4.34
C ALA A 72 -4.68 5.93 -5.64
N ILE A 73 -5.41 4.84 -5.55
CA ILE A 73 -6.17 4.27 -6.68
C ILE A 73 -7.62 4.12 -6.22
N GLU A 74 -8.56 4.58 -7.05
CA GLU A 74 -9.97 4.24 -6.93
C GLU A 74 -10.17 2.91 -7.65
N PRO A 75 -10.34 1.78 -6.94
CA PRO A 75 -10.35 0.47 -7.54
C PRO A 75 -11.62 0.23 -8.37
N SER A 76 -11.47 -0.50 -9.48
CA SER A 76 -12.57 -0.99 -10.30
C SER A 76 -12.69 -2.52 -10.28
N CYS A 77 -11.76 -3.21 -9.60
CA CYS A 77 -11.82 -4.64 -9.31
C CYS A 77 -11.35 -4.91 -7.89
N GLY A 78 -11.70 -6.06 -7.34
CA GLY A 78 -11.43 -6.44 -5.95
C GLY A 78 -10.20 -7.32 -5.77
N GLU A 79 -9.20 -7.24 -6.63
CA GLU A 79 -7.95 -8.01 -6.53
C GLU A 79 -6.77 -7.09 -6.26
N VAL A 80 -5.98 -7.43 -5.24
CA VAL A 80 -4.73 -6.75 -4.91
C VAL A 80 -3.57 -7.70 -5.17
N VAL A 81 -2.64 -7.27 -6.02
CA VAL A 81 -1.44 -8.02 -6.38
C VAL A 81 -0.18 -7.36 -5.85
N ALA A 82 0.90 -8.12 -5.76
CA ALA A 82 2.20 -7.62 -5.34
C ALA A 82 2.74 -6.58 -6.35
N PRO A 83 3.10 -5.37 -5.88
CA PRO A 83 3.56 -4.28 -6.74
C PRO A 83 5.03 -4.43 -7.16
N ALA A 84 5.77 -5.34 -6.56
CA ALA A 84 7.15 -5.73 -6.85
C ALA A 84 7.43 -7.07 -6.20
N ASP A 85 8.56 -7.70 -6.56
CA ASP A 85 9.08 -8.84 -5.82
C ASP A 85 9.47 -8.39 -4.42
N GLY A 86 9.30 -9.26 -3.41
CA GLY A 86 9.66 -8.91 -2.05
C GLY A 86 8.95 -9.75 -1.00
N ILE A 87 9.07 -9.34 0.25
CA ILE A 87 8.54 -10.06 1.41
C ILE A 87 7.35 -9.30 2.00
N VAL A 88 6.30 -10.04 2.30
CA VAL A 88 5.16 -9.53 3.09
C VAL A 88 5.63 -9.28 4.52
N LYS A 89 5.83 -8.02 4.90
CA LYS A 89 6.27 -7.66 6.25
C LYS A 89 5.16 -7.83 7.27
N LYS A 90 3.99 -7.28 6.95
CA LYS A 90 2.85 -7.27 7.88
C LYS A 90 1.53 -7.25 7.12
N ILE A 91 0.52 -7.86 7.74
CA ILE A 91 -0.87 -7.80 7.31
C ILE A 91 -1.69 -7.29 8.50
N ALA A 92 -2.56 -6.33 8.26
CA ALA A 92 -3.49 -5.86 9.29
C ALA A 92 -4.41 -7.01 9.74
N LYS A 93 -4.72 -7.10 11.03
CA LYS A 93 -5.60 -8.17 11.59
C LYS A 93 -6.97 -8.22 10.91
N THR A 94 -7.44 -7.10 10.39
CA THR A 94 -8.70 -6.94 9.66
C THR A 94 -8.51 -6.98 8.14
N HIS A 95 -7.37 -7.45 7.66
CA HIS A 95 -7.02 -7.77 6.28
C HIS A 95 -7.11 -6.62 5.26
N HIS A 96 -7.49 -5.40 5.69
CA HIS A 96 -7.66 -4.24 4.82
C HIS A 96 -6.35 -3.58 4.39
N ALA A 97 -5.23 -3.92 5.04
CA ALA A 97 -3.92 -3.34 4.74
C ALA A 97 -2.81 -4.38 4.81
N ILE A 98 -1.84 -4.22 3.91
CA ILE A 98 -0.64 -5.05 3.80
C ILE A 98 0.58 -4.17 3.58
N SER A 99 1.70 -4.53 4.21
CA SER A 99 3.00 -3.89 3.94
C SER A 99 4.01 -4.91 3.41
N LEU A 100 4.80 -4.46 2.44
CA LEU A 100 5.85 -5.24 1.81
C LEU A 100 7.20 -4.55 1.96
N LEU A 101 8.24 -5.36 2.09
CA LEU A 101 9.62 -4.97 1.85
C LEU A 101 9.99 -5.52 0.48
N CYS A 102 10.08 -4.64 -0.52
CA CYS A 102 10.40 -5.03 -1.88
C CYS A 102 11.92 -5.28 -2.03
N ASP A 103 12.30 -6.22 -2.89
CA ASP A 103 13.70 -6.57 -3.15
C ASP A 103 14.49 -5.39 -3.73
N ASN A 104 13.81 -4.46 -4.39
CA ASN A 104 14.38 -3.19 -4.86
C ASN A 104 14.55 -2.12 -3.76
N GLY A 105 14.32 -2.47 -2.48
CA GLY A 105 14.52 -1.61 -1.33
C GLY A 105 13.38 -0.66 -0.99
N LEU A 106 12.27 -0.68 -1.73
CA LEU A 106 11.06 0.07 -1.38
C LEU A 106 10.30 -0.62 -0.24
N GLU A 107 9.86 0.16 0.75
CA GLU A 107 8.90 -0.30 1.75
C GLU A 107 7.53 0.25 1.38
N VAL A 108 6.58 -0.65 1.13
CA VAL A 108 5.28 -0.29 0.56
C VAL A 108 4.15 -0.63 1.51
N LEU A 109 3.22 0.29 1.68
CA LEU A 109 1.93 0.08 2.33
C LEU A 109 0.82 0.18 1.29
N ILE A 110 -0.03 -0.84 1.21
CA ILE A 110 -1.28 -0.85 0.45
C ILE A 110 -2.42 -0.91 1.46
N HIS A 111 -3.33 0.05 1.40
CA HIS A 111 -4.45 0.15 2.34
C HIS A 111 -5.77 0.27 1.57
N VAL A 112 -6.64 -0.72 1.66
CA VAL A 112 -7.89 -0.76 0.89
C VAL A 112 -9.02 -0.13 1.68
N GLY A 113 -9.54 0.98 1.14
CA GLY A 113 -10.63 1.75 1.73
C GLY A 113 -10.20 2.64 2.90
N MET A 114 -11.09 3.57 3.28
CA MET A 114 -10.93 4.41 4.47
C MET A 114 -11.81 3.87 5.58
N ASP A 115 -11.27 3.83 6.82
CA ASP A 115 -11.95 3.34 8.03
C ASP A 115 -12.44 1.88 7.96
N THR A 116 -12.01 1.12 6.96
CA THR A 116 -12.43 -0.27 6.72
C THR A 116 -11.93 -1.27 7.79
N VAL A 117 -11.11 -0.82 8.73
CA VAL A 117 -10.78 -1.55 9.96
C VAL A 117 -12.03 -1.95 10.73
N GLU A 118 -13.08 -1.15 10.70
CA GLU A 118 -14.36 -1.39 11.39
C GLU A 118 -15.15 -2.56 10.77
N LEU A 119 -14.83 -2.98 9.55
CA LEU A 119 -15.41 -4.19 8.93
C LEU A 119 -14.92 -5.49 9.58
N LYS A 120 -13.87 -5.43 10.42
CA LYS A 120 -13.32 -6.58 11.18
C LYS A 120 -12.97 -7.76 10.27
N GLY A 121 -12.50 -7.47 9.06
CA GLY A 121 -12.10 -8.46 8.06
C GLY A 121 -13.21 -8.95 7.13
N LYS A 122 -14.45 -8.52 7.33
CA LYS A 122 -15.55 -8.89 6.44
C LYS A 122 -15.32 -8.29 5.05
N GLY A 123 -15.48 -9.12 4.02
CA GLY A 123 -15.26 -8.71 2.63
C GLY A 123 -13.80 -8.76 2.19
N TYR A 124 -12.89 -9.35 2.97
CA TYR A 124 -11.48 -9.56 2.61
C TYR A 124 -11.10 -11.03 2.68
N GLU A 125 -10.38 -11.52 1.67
CA GLU A 125 -9.86 -12.88 1.56
C GLU A 125 -8.36 -12.86 1.27
N LEU A 126 -7.54 -13.40 2.19
CA LEU A 126 -6.08 -13.43 2.08
C LEU A 126 -5.59 -14.67 1.35
N PHE A 127 -4.56 -14.51 0.50
CA PHE A 127 -3.86 -15.59 -0.19
C PHE A 127 -2.38 -15.70 0.20
N VAL A 128 -1.91 -14.82 1.08
CA VAL A 128 -0.54 -14.77 1.58
C VAL A 128 -0.52 -14.59 3.10
N GLN A 129 0.65 -14.85 3.69
CA GLN A 129 0.92 -14.64 5.10
C GLN A 129 2.14 -13.74 5.28
N ALA A 130 2.26 -13.13 6.46
CA ALA A 130 3.47 -12.40 6.82
C ALA A 130 4.69 -13.33 6.79
N GLY A 131 5.78 -12.86 6.21
CA GLY A 131 6.99 -13.63 5.96
C GLY A 131 7.04 -14.34 4.59
N ASN A 132 5.93 -14.42 3.85
CA ASN A 132 5.97 -14.98 2.50
C ASN A 132 6.78 -14.06 1.57
N HIS A 133 7.66 -14.65 0.76
CA HIS A 133 8.21 -14.00 -0.42
C HIS A 133 7.18 -14.08 -1.54
N VAL A 134 6.92 -12.97 -2.22
CA VAL A 134 5.94 -12.84 -3.29
C VAL A 134 6.60 -12.27 -4.54
N GLN A 135 6.10 -12.68 -5.70
CA GLN A 135 6.53 -12.16 -6.99
C GLN A 135 5.61 -11.03 -7.46
N LYS A 136 6.15 -10.08 -8.19
CA LYS A 136 5.38 -9.02 -8.86
C LYS A 136 4.17 -9.60 -9.61
N GLY A 137 2.98 -9.07 -9.36
CA GLY A 137 1.74 -9.54 -9.95
C GLY A 137 1.08 -10.72 -9.24
N GLN A 138 1.74 -11.32 -8.24
CA GLN A 138 1.14 -12.39 -7.43
C GLN A 138 -0.03 -11.83 -6.62
N LEU A 139 -1.16 -12.57 -6.61
CA LEU A 139 -2.35 -12.21 -5.84
C LEU A 139 -2.03 -12.24 -4.33
N LEU A 140 -2.29 -11.13 -3.64
CA LEU A 140 -2.08 -10.98 -2.21
C LEU A 140 -3.38 -11.22 -1.43
N PHE A 141 -4.44 -10.54 -1.84
CA PHE A 141 -5.77 -10.69 -1.26
C PHE A 141 -6.86 -10.18 -2.20
N ARG A 142 -8.09 -10.59 -1.94
CA ARG A 142 -9.30 -10.07 -2.59
C ARG A 142 -10.12 -9.26 -1.60
N PHE A 143 -10.92 -8.34 -2.14
CA PHE A 143 -11.89 -7.59 -1.38
C PHE A 143 -13.19 -7.39 -2.17
N ASP A 144 -14.30 -7.38 -1.46
CA ASP A 144 -15.63 -7.19 -2.05
C ASP A 144 -15.97 -5.70 -2.12
N LEU A 145 -15.86 -5.11 -3.33
CA LEU A 145 -16.16 -3.71 -3.57
C LEU A 145 -17.60 -3.37 -3.18
N GLN A 146 -18.55 -4.26 -3.51
CA GLN A 146 -19.97 -4.00 -3.28
C GLN A 146 -20.29 -4.06 -1.80
N ALA A 147 -19.76 -5.05 -1.08
CA ALA A 147 -19.97 -5.19 0.36
C ALA A 147 -19.38 -4.00 1.14
N ILE A 148 -18.15 -3.56 0.77
CA ILE A 148 -17.49 -2.42 1.42
C ILE A 148 -18.26 -1.12 1.15
N ALA A 149 -18.66 -0.88 -0.12
CA ALA A 149 -19.43 0.31 -0.48
C ALA A 149 -20.83 0.30 0.16
N ALA A 150 -21.51 -0.84 0.21
CA ALA A 150 -22.83 -1.00 0.86
C ALA A 150 -22.75 -0.76 2.38
N ALA A 151 -21.60 -1.04 3.00
CA ALA A 151 -21.34 -0.71 4.40
C ALA A 151 -21.02 0.78 4.64
N GLY A 152 -21.00 1.63 3.60
CA GLY A 152 -20.79 3.07 3.68
C GLY A 152 -19.32 3.51 3.64
N TYR A 153 -18.38 2.62 3.37
CA TYR A 153 -16.96 2.94 3.30
C TYR A 153 -16.51 3.28 1.88
N THR A 154 -15.52 4.17 1.77
CA THR A 154 -14.89 4.47 0.48
C THR A 154 -13.86 3.40 0.13
N LEU A 155 -13.71 3.13 -1.17
CA LEU A 155 -12.79 2.12 -1.69
C LEU A 155 -11.39 2.67 -1.99
N THR A 156 -11.21 4.00 -1.87
CA THR A 156 -9.92 4.65 -2.15
C THR A 156 -8.79 3.89 -1.50
N THR A 157 -7.81 3.48 -2.31
CA THR A 157 -6.72 2.58 -1.92
C THR A 157 -5.38 3.32 -2.01
N PRO A 158 -4.87 3.89 -0.92
CA PRO A 158 -3.51 4.42 -0.85
C PRO A 158 -2.45 3.35 -1.13
N VAL A 159 -1.46 3.71 -1.95
CA VAL A 159 -0.23 2.98 -2.23
C VAL A 159 0.93 3.89 -1.88
N ILE A 160 1.60 3.61 -0.77
CA ILE A 160 2.54 4.51 -0.11
C ILE A 160 3.90 3.86 0.00
N VAL A 161 4.94 4.58 -0.39
CA VAL A 161 6.34 4.24 -0.10
C VAL A 161 6.68 4.80 1.27
N THR A 162 6.67 3.95 2.31
CA THR A 162 6.80 4.37 3.71
C THR A 162 8.22 4.80 4.08
N ASN A 163 9.23 4.33 3.35
CA ASN A 163 10.61 4.79 3.47
C ASN A 163 10.96 5.85 2.41
N SER A 164 9.99 6.66 1.97
CA SER A 164 10.17 7.68 0.92
C SER A 164 11.21 8.75 1.24
N ASN A 165 11.53 8.95 2.53
CA ASN A 165 12.59 9.85 2.98
C ASN A 165 14.02 9.39 2.60
N ARG A 166 14.18 8.14 2.17
CA ARG A 166 15.46 7.59 1.67
C ARG A 166 15.71 7.91 0.19
N PHE A 167 14.71 8.48 -0.49
CA PHE A 167 14.75 8.79 -1.92
C PHE A 167 14.63 10.29 -2.13
N ALA A 168 15.37 10.82 -3.10
CA ALA A 168 15.28 12.24 -3.46
C ALA A 168 13.88 12.57 -4.00
N ARG A 169 13.25 11.63 -4.71
CA ARG A 169 11.94 11.83 -5.32
C ARG A 169 11.14 10.54 -5.48
N ILE A 170 9.85 10.61 -5.15
CA ILE A 170 8.85 9.61 -5.51
C ILE A 170 7.84 10.28 -6.43
N GLU A 171 7.69 9.77 -7.65
CA GLU A 171 6.81 10.39 -8.65
C GLU A 171 5.87 9.36 -9.29
N PRO A 172 4.58 9.69 -9.45
CA PRO A 172 3.66 8.91 -10.27
C PRO A 172 4.08 8.95 -11.73
N LEU A 173 4.10 7.79 -12.40
CA LEU A 173 4.47 7.67 -13.81
C LEU A 173 3.27 7.82 -14.75
N LEU A 174 2.06 7.62 -14.25
CA LEU A 174 0.82 7.68 -15.01
C LEU A 174 -0.23 8.52 -14.28
N SER A 175 -1.24 8.96 -15.02
CA SER A 175 -2.46 9.57 -14.52
C SER A 175 -3.68 8.96 -15.22
N GLY A 176 -4.85 9.04 -14.59
CA GLY A 176 -6.07 8.47 -15.15
C GLY A 176 -6.27 7.01 -14.79
N ARG A 177 -6.64 6.16 -15.77
CA ARG A 177 -6.86 4.72 -15.55
C ARG A 177 -5.53 3.97 -15.52
N ILE A 178 -5.48 2.93 -14.69
CA ILE A 178 -4.34 2.03 -14.57
C ILE A 178 -4.84 0.60 -14.38
N THR A 179 -4.10 -0.35 -14.95
CA THR A 179 -4.32 -1.79 -14.73
C THR A 179 -3.26 -2.31 -13.77
N ALA A 180 -3.63 -3.26 -12.91
CA ALA A 180 -2.69 -3.96 -12.04
C ALA A 180 -1.50 -4.50 -12.85
N GLY A 181 -0.28 -4.32 -12.31
CA GLY A 181 0.96 -4.70 -12.99
C GLY A 181 1.55 -3.65 -13.94
N GLN A 182 0.86 -2.53 -14.23
CA GLN A 182 1.47 -1.40 -14.95
C GLN A 182 2.36 -0.57 -14.02
N GLN A 183 3.37 0.09 -14.58
CA GLN A 183 4.28 0.98 -13.82
C GLN A 183 3.47 2.13 -13.19
N LEU A 184 3.54 2.26 -11.87
CA LEU A 184 2.76 3.24 -11.09
C LEU A 184 3.62 4.37 -10.57
N LEU A 185 4.69 4.06 -9.84
CA LEU A 185 5.57 5.01 -9.19
C LEU A 185 7.02 4.74 -9.56
N ARG A 186 7.83 5.80 -9.55
CA ARG A 186 9.28 5.72 -9.63
C ARG A 186 9.91 6.44 -8.44
N ALA A 187 10.81 5.74 -7.76
CA ALA A 187 11.65 6.30 -6.70
C ALA A 187 13.06 6.55 -7.26
N LYS A 188 13.55 7.79 -7.16
CA LYS A 188 14.91 8.18 -7.56
C LYS A 188 15.75 8.46 -6.33
N MET A 189 17.00 8.02 -6.37
CA MET A 189 18.00 8.32 -5.36
C MET A 189 18.42 9.79 -5.43
#